data_8449e2315ab152a4327c952d7e25246d
#
_entry.id   8449e2315ab152a4327c952d7e25246d
#
_cell.length_a   1.000
_cell.length_b   1.000
_cell.length_c   1.000
_cell.angle_alpha   90.00
_cell.angle_beta   90.00
_cell.angle_gamma   90.00
#
_symmetry.space_group_name_H-M   'P 1'
#
loop_
_entity.id
_entity.type
_entity.pdbx_description
1 polymer ?
#
loop_
_entity_poly.entity_id
_entity_poly.type
_entity_poly.pdbx_seq_one_letter_code
_entity_poly.pdbx_strand_id
1 'polypeptide(L)'
;MPYLSLLLLFFFFSCSTNNPLRNVEEYKGPIIEIKDLNTLYSDSAQAKFKLKSEIYQVFESGEEKYPKGLNMDIFSTDNDSVSASFKANYVIKYEKENYFLATGNVVLFNYNTGDELRTEELFWYPNEEKFTSEKFVTIKTGNELHTGEGMVSNQDFSNYEILKPSGIIEVDEN
;
A
#
# COMPACT_ATOMS: atom_id res chain seq x y z
N MET A 1 -29.08 26.60 71.75
CA MET A 1 -29.14 25.90 70.44
C MET A 1 -27.74 25.39 70.03
N PRO A 2 -27.13 24.45 70.77
CA PRO A 2 -25.77 23.97 70.47
C PRO A 2 -25.74 22.83 69.43
N TYR A 3 -26.91 22.23 69.09
CA TYR A 3 -26.96 21.04 68.20
C TYR A 3 -26.95 21.37 66.71
N LEU A 4 -27.20 22.62 66.34
CA LEU A 4 -27.19 23.03 64.91
C LEU A 4 -25.75 23.18 64.39
N SER A 5 -24.78 23.49 65.30
CA SER A 5 -23.35 23.60 64.95
C SER A 5 -22.69 22.23 64.75
N LEU A 6 -23.20 21.18 65.40
CA LEU A 6 -22.64 19.82 65.27
C LEU A 6 -23.06 19.16 63.95
N LEU A 7 -24.19 19.54 63.37
CA LEU A 7 -24.72 18.99 62.10
C LEU A 7 -23.94 19.49 60.89
N LEU A 8 -23.31 20.69 61.00
CA LEU A 8 -22.55 21.31 59.89
C LEU A 8 -21.15 20.69 59.68
N LEU A 9 -20.66 19.91 60.64
CA LEU A 9 -19.30 19.35 60.61
C LEU A 9 -19.17 18.03 59.80
N PHE A 10 -20.31 17.44 59.41
CA PHE A 10 -20.31 16.15 58.66
C PHE A 10 -20.24 16.25 57.14
N PHE A 11 -20.26 17.45 56.56
CA PHE A 11 -20.26 17.64 55.10
C PHE A 11 -18.87 17.71 54.43
N PHE A 12 -17.77 17.58 55.15
CA PHE A 12 -16.42 17.70 54.60
C PHE A 12 -15.67 16.39 54.39
N PHE A 13 -16.35 15.23 54.43
CA PHE A 13 -15.76 13.98 53.96
C PHE A 13 -15.95 13.87 52.44
N SER A 14 -15.29 14.74 51.68
CA SER A 14 -15.07 14.57 50.28
C SER A 14 -14.11 13.40 50.08
N CYS A 15 -14.58 12.27 49.61
CA CYS A 15 -13.76 11.15 49.19
C CYS A 15 -12.88 11.60 48.01
N SER A 16 -11.62 11.91 48.29
CA SER A 16 -10.57 12.01 47.28
C SER A 16 -10.23 10.59 46.83
N THR A 17 -10.91 10.10 45.80
CA THR A 17 -10.49 8.89 45.08
C THR A 17 -9.24 9.24 44.29
N ASN A 18 -8.07 9.05 44.88
CA ASN A 18 -6.82 8.93 44.15
C ASN A 18 -6.90 7.65 43.34
N ASN A 19 -7.55 7.71 42.17
CA ASN A 19 -7.36 6.70 41.16
C ASN A 19 -5.91 6.87 40.66
N PRO A 20 -5.00 5.90 40.93
CA PRO A 20 -3.72 5.92 40.23
C PRO A 20 -4.06 5.90 38.75
N LEU A 21 -3.56 6.91 38.03
CA LEU A 21 -3.62 6.90 36.59
C LEU A 21 -3.07 5.54 36.16
N ARG A 22 -3.94 4.61 35.77
CA ARG A 22 -3.50 3.42 35.09
C ARG A 22 -2.68 3.95 33.93
N ASN A 23 -1.42 3.55 33.82
CA ASN A 23 -0.66 3.70 32.60
C ASN A 23 -1.45 2.93 31.54
N VAL A 24 -2.36 3.62 30.88
CA VAL A 24 -3.03 3.10 29.70
C VAL A 24 -1.97 3.13 28.62
N GLU A 25 -1.46 1.97 28.27
CA GLU A 25 -0.57 1.88 27.12
C GLU A 25 -1.30 2.52 25.93
N GLU A 26 -0.65 3.46 25.28
CA GLU A 26 -1.17 4.16 24.13
C GLU A 26 -1.47 3.13 23.03
N TYR A 27 -2.70 3.10 22.53
CA TYR A 27 -3.09 2.22 21.46
C TYR A 27 -2.34 2.61 20.17
N LYS A 28 -1.57 1.67 19.61
CA LYS A 28 -0.77 1.87 18.39
C LYS A 28 -1.29 1.07 17.20
N GLY A 29 -2.45 0.47 17.35
CA GLY A 29 -3.09 -0.27 16.27
C GLY A 29 -3.76 0.64 15.22
N PRO A 30 -4.38 0.04 14.19
CA PRO A 30 -5.12 0.78 13.18
C PRO A 30 -6.36 1.45 13.76
N ILE A 31 -6.62 2.70 13.37
CA ILE A 31 -7.86 3.42 13.72
C ILE A 31 -9.04 2.99 12.85
N ILE A 32 -8.76 2.43 11.66
CA ILE A 32 -9.75 1.82 10.76
C ILE A 32 -9.21 0.47 10.32
N GLU A 33 -10.04 -0.58 10.38
CA GLU A 33 -9.79 -1.87 9.78
C GLU A 33 -10.99 -2.30 8.95
N ILE A 34 -10.77 -2.64 7.67
CA ILE A 34 -11.78 -3.14 6.75
C ILE A 34 -11.36 -4.54 6.32
N LYS A 35 -12.27 -5.50 6.43
CA LYS A 35 -12.10 -6.86 5.90
C LYS A 35 -12.77 -6.98 4.54
N ASP A 36 -12.17 -7.80 3.68
CA ASP A 36 -12.66 -8.07 2.34
C ASP A 36 -12.90 -6.78 1.52
N LEU A 37 -11.91 -5.86 1.57
CA LEU A 37 -11.94 -4.64 0.78
C LEU A 37 -12.11 -4.96 -0.70
N ASN A 38 -13.12 -4.34 -1.32
CA ASN A 38 -13.33 -4.35 -2.77
C ASN A 38 -13.84 -2.97 -3.17
N THR A 39 -12.96 -2.14 -3.68
CA THR A 39 -13.26 -0.74 -3.99
C THR A 39 -12.83 -0.38 -5.40
N LEU A 40 -13.56 0.54 -6.01
CA LEU A 40 -13.25 1.14 -7.31
C LEU A 40 -12.91 2.63 -7.07
N TYR A 41 -11.71 3.00 -7.46
CA TYR A 41 -11.31 4.40 -7.52
C TYR A 41 -11.56 4.94 -8.92
N SER A 42 -12.29 6.04 -9.01
CA SER A 42 -12.55 6.74 -10.26
C SER A 42 -12.25 8.23 -10.12
N ASP A 43 -11.78 8.82 -11.20
CA ASP A 43 -11.58 10.26 -11.33
C ASP A 43 -12.21 10.75 -12.62
N SER A 44 -12.91 11.90 -12.55
CA SER A 44 -13.57 12.52 -13.70
C SER A 44 -14.51 11.55 -14.44
N ALA A 45 -15.27 10.74 -13.68
CA ALA A 45 -16.18 9.69 -14.16
C ALA A 45 -15.49 8.52 -14.92
N GLN A 46 -14.17 8.41 -14.87
CA GLN A 46 -13.40 7.29 -15.43
C GLN A 46 -12.87 6.40 -14.32
N ALA A 47 -13.03 5.08 -14.45
CA ALA A 47 -12.39 4.12 -13.58
C ALA A 47 -10.87 4.21 -13.74
N LYS A 48 -10.15 4.27 -12.62
CA LYS A 48 -8.68 4.29 -12.61
C LYS A 48 -8.12 3.00 -12.04
N PHE A 49 -8.60 2.59 -10.86
CA PHE A 49 -8.11 1.41 -10.16
C PHE A 49 -9.24 0.67 -9.49
N LYS A 50 -9.19 -0.64 -9.50
CA LYS A 50 -10.00 -1.50 -8.64
C LYS A 50 -9.10 -2.24 -7.68
N LEU A 51 -9.30 -2.05 -6.39
CA LEU A 51 -8.48 -2.60 -5.31
C LEU A 51 -9.25 -3.70 -4.59
N LYS A 52 -8.57 -4.84 -4.34
CA LYS A 52 -9.07 -5.95 -3.54
C LYS A 52 -8.01 -6.37 -2.52
N SER A 53 -8.38 -6.46 -1.25
CA SER A 53 -7.52 -6.93 -0.17
C SER A 53 -8.35 -7.62 0.90
N GLU A 54 -7.81 -8.68 1.51
CA GLU A 54 -8.45 -9.37 2.63
C GLU A 54 -8.53 -8.48 3.88
N ILE A 55 -7.49 -7.67 4.12
CA ILE A 55 -7.43 -6.72 5.24
C ILE A 55 -6.84 -5.39 4.76
N TYR A 56 -7.54 -4.31 5.06
CA TYR A 56 -7.08 -2.94 4.88
C TYR A 56 -7.09 -2.21 6.21
N GLN A 57 -6.03 -1.49 6.53
CA GLN A 57 -5.83 -0.80 7.79
C GLN A 57 -5.35 0.62 7.57
N VAL A 58 -5.92 1.57 8.34
CA VAL A 58 -5.48 2.97 8.39
C VAL A 58 -4.98 3.26 9.80
N PHE A 59 -3.82 3.90 9.92
CA PHE A 59 -3.20 4.28 11.18
C PHE A 59 -3.32 5.79 11.42
N GLU A 60 -3.20 6.21 12.67
CA GLU A 60 -3.23 7.63 13.05
C GLU A 60 -2.11 8.45 12.38
N SER A 61 -1.00 7.81 12.03
CA SER A 61 0.09 8.42 11.24
C SER A 61 -0.31 8.83 9.81
N GLY A 62 -1.45 8.33 9.31
CA GLY A 62 -1.89 8.43 7.93
C GLY A 62 -1.40 7.28 7.04
N GLU A 63 -0.62 6.34 7.59
CA GLU A 63 -0.24 5.15 6.84
C GLU A 63 -1.45 4.26 6.56
N GLU A 64 -1.54 3.75 5.34
CA GLU A 64 -2.49 2.73 4.94
C GLU A 64 -1.75 1.42 4.69
N LYS A 65 -2.22 0.30 5.26
CA LYS A 65 -1.57 -1.01 5.13
C LYS A 65 -2.52 -2.06 4.58
N TYR A 66 -1.96 -2.94 3.76
CA TYR A 66 -2.61 -4.13 3.21
C TYR A 66 -1.81 -5.37 3.65
N PRO A 67 -1.95 -5.79 4.93
CA PRO A 67 -1.06 -6.80 5.54
C PRO A 67 -1.26 -8.22 5.01
N LYS A 68 -2.33 -8.47 4.25
CA LYS A 68 -2.64 -9.75 3.59
C LYS A 68 -2.56 -9.66 2.07
N GLY A 69 -1.86 -8.62 1.60
CA GLY A 69 -1.65 -8.37 0.18
C GLY A 69 -2.72 -7.49 -0.46
N LEU A 70 -2.40 -7.07 -1.65
CA LEU A 70 -3.24 -6.25 -2.51
C LEU A 70 -3.26 -6.83 -3.92
N ASN A 71 -4.45 -6.92 -4.50
CA ASN A 71 -4.64 -7.10 -5.93
C ASN A 71 -5.29 -5.83 -6.47
N MET A 72 -4.73 -5.29 -7.55
CA MET A 72 -5.19 -4.06 -8.17
C MET A 72 -5.33 -4.27 -9.68
N ASP A 73 -6.50 -3.93 -10.22
CA ASP A 73 -6.73 -3.80 -11.64
C ASP A 73 -6.56 -2.32 -12.03
N ILE A 74 -5.77 -2.04 -13.06
CA ILE A 74 -5.51 -0.71 -13.61
C ILE A 74 -6.30 -0.57 -14.90
N PHE A 75 -7.12 0.48 -15.00
CA PHE A 75 -7.97 0.70 -16.17
C PHE A 75 -7.30 1.60 -17.19
N SER A 76 -7.55 1.29 -18.46
CA SER A 76 -7.16 2.15 -19.58
C SER A 76 -7.96 3.46 -19.55
N THR A 77 -7.33 4.55 -19.93
CA THR A 77 -7.99 5.85 -20.08
C THR A 77 -8.90 5.92 -21.33
N ASP A 78 -8.69 5.01 -22.29
CA ASP A 78 -9.31 5.12 -23.62
C ASP A 78 -10.65 4.38 -23.74
N ASN A 79 -10.83 3.27 -22.99
CA ASN A 79 -11.96 2.37 -23.22
C ASN A 79 -12.53 1.68 -21.98
N ASP A 80 -12.18 2.14 -20.76
CA ASP A 80 -12.59 1.55 -19.49
C ASP A 80 -12.29 0.04 -19.33
N SER A 81 -11.38 -0.49 -20.15
CA SER A 81 -10.92 -1.88 -19.99
C SER A 81 -9.74 -1.96 -19.03
N VAL A 82 -9.53 -3.13 -18.41
CA VAL A 82 -8.34 -3.38 -17.61
C VAL A 82 -7.12 -3.48 -18.51
N SER A 83 -6.18 -2.55 -18.40
CA SER A 83 -4.94 -2.51 -19.16
C SER A 83 -3.80 -3.24 -18.47
N ALA A 84 -3.77 -3.21 -17.15
CA ALA A 84 -2.75 -3.91 -16.36
C ALA A 84 -3.32 -4.42 -15.04
N SER A 85 -2.63 -5.36 -14.42
CA SER A 85 -2.90 -5.80 -13.05
C SER A 85 -1.63 -5.82 -12.22
N PHE A 86 -1.82 -5.56 -10.94
CA PHE A 86 -0.76 -5.55 -9.93
C PHE A 86 -1.15 -6.46 -8.78
N LYS A 87 -0.16 -7.17 -8.23
CA LYS A 87 -0.32 -8.02 -7.06
C LYS A 87 0.92 -8.01 -6.19
N ALA A 88 0.73 -8.00 -4.87
CA ALA A 88 1.81 -8.17 -3.88
C ALA A 88 1.29 -8.81 -2.60
N ASN A 89 2.18 -9.42 -1.80
CA ASN A 89 1.82 -10.05 -0.54
C ASN A 89 1.62 -9.05 0.61
N TYR A 90 2.25 -7.89 0.52
CA TYR A 90 2.14 -6.80 1.48
C TYR A 90 2.28 -5.46 0.76
N VAL A 91 1.44 -4.50 1.12
CA VAL A 91 1.54 -3.13 0.59
C VAL A 91 1.34 -2.14 1.73
N ILE A 92 2.11 -1.06 1.71
CA ILE A 92 1.94 0.10 2.57
C ILE A 92 1.91 1.37 1.71
N LYS A 93 0.96 2.26 1.97
CA LYS A 93 0.90 3.61 1.42
C LYS A 93 1.41 4.60 2.44
N TYR A 94 2.33 5.42 2.02
CA TYR A 94 2.85 6.57 2.78
C TYR A 94 2.13 7.83 2.29
N GLU A 95 1.11 8.26 3.04
CA GLU A 95 0.21 9.34 2.62
C GLU A 95 0.94 10.67 2.42
N LYS A 96 1.88 11.01 3.31
CA LYS A 96 2.62 12.28 3.26
C LYS A 96 3.53 12.38 2.06
N GLU A 97 4.19 11.28 1.73
CA GLU A 97 5.13 11.14 0.63
C GLU A 97 4.44 10.74 -0.68
N ASN A 98 3.16 10.37 -0.59
CA ASN A 98 2.28 9.96 -1.68
C ASN A 98 2.88 8.89 -2.59
N TYR A 99 3.36 7.80 -1.99
CA TYR A 99 3.78 6.61 -2.71
C TYR A 99 3.30 5.33 -2.00
N PHE A 100 3.26 4.24 -2.76
CA PHE A 100 3.02 2.90 -2.25
C PHE A 100 4.31 2.08 -2.33
N LEU A 101 4.59 1.32 -1.28
CA LEU A 101 5.63 0.30 -1.26
C LEU A 101 4.97 -1.07 -1.20
N ALA A 102 5.23 -1.87 -2.21
CA ALA A 102 4.78 -3.25 -2.31
C ALA A 102 5.96 -4.21 -2.09
N THR A 103 5.74 -5.25 -1.31
CA THR A 103 6.77 -6.26 -1.03
C THR A 103 6.22 -7.68 -1.05
N GLY A 104 7.10 -8.62 -1.43
CA GLY A 104 6.84 -10.04 -1.48
C GLY A 104 6.01 -10.48 -2.68
N ASN A 105 6.61 -11.27 -3.56
CA ASN A 105 5.97 -11.79 -4.77
C ASN A 105 5.22 -10.71 -5.57
N VAL A 106 5.87 -9.60 -5.82
CA VAL A 106 5.29 -8.51 -6.59
C VAL A 106 5.22 -8.93 -8.06
N VAL A 107 4.02 -8.85 -8.63
CA VAL A 107 3.75 -9.14 -10.04
C VAL A 107 2.99 -7.97 -10.64
N LEU A 108 3.47 -7.47 -11.77
CA LEU A 108 2.78 -6.50 -12.62
C LEU A 108 2.61 -7.12 -14.00
N PHE A 109 1.41 -7.10 -14.53
CA PHE A 109 1.08 -7.72 -15.80
C PHE A 109 0.34 -6.74 -16.71
N ASN A 110 0.81 -6.58 -17.96
CA ASN A 110 0.15 -5.80 -18.99
C ASN A 110 -0.70 -6.71 -19.87
N TYR A 111 -2.01 -6.47 -19.93
CA TYR A 111 -2.93 -7.28 -20.72
C TYR A 111 -2.85 -7.01 -22.22
N ASN A 112 -2.34 -5.83 -22.62
CA ASN A 112 -2.25 -5.45 -24.04
C ASN A 112 -1.04 -6.09 -24.72
N THR A 113 0.10 -6.16 -24.00
CA THR A 113 1.36 -6.72 -24.55
C THR A 113 1.59 -8.17 -24.10
N GLY A 114 0.99 -8.59 -22.98
CA GLY A 114 1.24 -9.87 -22.35
C GLY A 114 2.54 -9.88 -21.51
N ASP A 115 3.14 -8.74 -21.27
CA ASP A 115 4.38 -8.62 -20.51
C ASP A 115 4.13 -8.78 -19.02
N GLU A 116 5.04 -9.46 -18.33
CA GLU A 116 4.97 -9.74 -16.90
C GLU A 116 6.28 -9.35 -16.20
N LEU A 117 6.19 -8.47 -15.21
CA LEU A 117 7.26 -8.18 -14.25
C LEU A 117 7.07 -9.00 -12.99
N ARG A 118 8.18 -9.54 -12.47
CA ARG A 118 8.30 -10.12 -11.12
C ARG A 118 9.46 -9.50 -10.36
N THR A 119 9.21 -9.15 -9.09
CA THR A 119 10.23 -8.63 -8.18
C THR A 119 9.80 -8.85 -6.72
N GLU A 120 10.71 -8.62 -5.78
CA GLU A 120 10.41 -8.69 -4.34
C GLU A 120 9.99 -7.34 -3.75
N GLU A 121 10.22 -6.24 -4.47
CA GLU A 121 9.88 -4.88 -4.01
C GLU A 121 9.57 -3.99 -5.19
N LEU A 122 8.50 -3.18 -5.06
CA LEU A 122 8.09 -2.22 -6.07
C LEU A 122 7.53 -0.96 -5.39
N PHE A 123 7.98 0.19 -5.83
CA PHE A 123 7.41 1.49 -5.47
C PHE A 123 6.46 1.94 -6.57
N TRP A 124 5.28 2.42 -6.18
CA TRP A 124 4.33 3.05 -7.08
C TRP A 124 4.13 4.51 -6.68
N TYR A 125 4.30 5.39 -7.63
CA TYR A 125 4.14 6.84 -7.51
C TYR A 125 2.93 7.28 -8.35
N PRO A 126 1.70 7.35 -7.79
CA PRO A 126 0.48 7.64 -8.56
C PRO A 126 0.52 8.98 -9.28
N ASN A 127 1.07 10.03 -8.65
CA ASN A 127 1.15 11.36 -9.25
C ASN A 127 2.14 11.44 -10.43
N GLU A 128 3.10 10.53 -10.47
CA GLU A 128 4.10 10.45 -11.53
C GLU A 128 3.75 9.35 -12.55
N GLU A 129 2.65 8.65 -12.30
CA GLU A 129 2.16 7.53 -13.11
C GLU A 129 3.26 6.50 -13.41
N LYS A 130 4.09 6.16 -12.41
CA LYS A 130 5.23 5.28 -12.60
C LYS A 130 5.41 4.25 -11.50
N PHE A 131 6.06 3.15 -11.89
CA PHE A 131 6.64 2.15 -10.98
C PHE A 131 8.15 2.21 -11.00
N THR A 132 8.78 1.92 -9.84
CA THR A 132 10.24 1.73 -9.74
C THR A 132 10.58 0.56 -8.83
N SER A 133 11.71 -0.08 -9.07
CA SER A 133 12.31 -1.06 -8.18
C SER A 133 13.81 -0.87 -8.12
N GLU A 134 14.42 -1.08 -6.96
CA GLU A 134 15.87 -1.17 -6.78
C GLU A 134 16.35 -2.62 -6.67
N LYS A 135 15.41 -3.58 -6.59
CA LYS A 135 15.70 -5.00 -6.45
C LYS A 135 15.89 -5.66 -7.81
N PHE A 136 16.29 -6.94 -7.73
CA PHE A 136 16.33 -7.78 -8.91
C PHE A 136 14.93 -7.91 -9.53
N VAL A 137 14.86 -7.73 -10.84
CA VAL A 137 13.63 -7.83 -11.61
C VAL A 137 13.78 -8.91 -12.68
N THR A 138 12.67 -9.56 -12.96
CA THR A 138 12.50 -10.48 -14.09
C THR A 138 11.32 -9.99 -14.90
N ILE A 139 11.53 -9.70 -16.19
CA ILE A 139 10.50 -9.26 -17.11
C ILE A 139 10.41 -10.26 -18.25
N LYS A 140 9.23 -10.85 -18.41
CA LYS A 140 8.92 -11.75 -19.50
C LYS A 140 8.14 -11.00 -20.57
N THR A 141 8.64 -10.99 -21.81
CA THR A 141 8.00 -10.39 -22.99
C THR A 141 7.91 -11.44 -24.09
N GLY A 142 6.69 -11.91 -24.41
CA GLY A 142 6.53 -13.00 -25.36
C GLY A 142 7.36 -14.24 -24.99
N ASN A 143 8.39 -14.55 -25.77
CA ASN A 143 9.31 -15.66 -25.54
C ASN A 143 10.65 -15.24 -24.88
N GLU A 144 10.84 -13.95 -24.67
CA GLU A 144 12.10 -13.41 -24.11
C GLU A 144 12.00 -13.22 -22.59
N LEU A 145 13.15 -13.35 -21.91
CA LEU A 145 13.28 -13.13 -20.49
C LEU A 145 14.40 -12.12 -20.25
N HIS A 146 14.01 -10.94 -19.76
CA HIS A 146 14.94 -9.89 -19.40
C HIS A 146 15.10 -9.84 -17.89
N THR A 147 16.32 -9.73 -17.40
CA THR A 147 16.62 -9.69 -15.97
C THR A 147 17.60 -8.58 -15.66
N GLY A 148 17.62 -8.12 -14.41
CA GLY A 148 18.60 -7.14 -13.94
C GLY A 148 18.26 -6.57 -12.57
N GLU A 149 19.09 -5.63 -12.10
CA GLU A 149 18.85 -4.88 -10.87
C GLU A 149 18.31 -3.50 -11.18
N GLY A 150 17.21 -3.15 -10.54
CA GLY A 150 16.54 -1.86 -10.72
C GLY A 150 15.73 -1.76 -12.01
N MET A 151 14.61 -1.09 -11.91
CA MET A 151 13.68 -0.90 -13.01
C MET A 151 12.88 0.40 -12.83
N VAL A 152 12.56 1.05 -13.93
CA VAL A 152 11.56 2.12 -14.01
C VAL A 152 10.57 1.76 -15.10
N SER A 153 9.28 1.97 -14.85
CA SER A 153 8.23 1.82 -15.86
C SER A 153 7.12 2.85 -15.67
N ASN A 154 6.35 3.07 -16.72
CA ASN A 154 5.07 3.75 -16.60
C ASN A 154 4.03 2.87 -15.89
N GLN A 155 2.93 3.47 -15.45
CA GLN A 155 1.93 2.84 -14.59
C GLN A 155 1.18 1.67 -15.26
N ASP A 156 0.98 1.71 -16.57
CA ASP A 156 0.33 0.63 -17.33
C ASP A 156 1.33 -0.45 -17.81
N PHE A 157 2.62 -0.30 -17.43
CA PHE A 157 3.69 -1.22 -17.83
C PHE A 157 3.83 -1.42 -19.35
N SER A 158 3.49 -0.41 -20.15
CA SER A 158 3.67 -0.43 -21.61
C SER A 158 5.08 -0.07 -22.03
N ASN A 159 5.84 0.62 -21.17
CA ASN A 159 7.25 0.95 -21.35
C ASN A 159 8.00 0.71 -20.04
N TYR A 160 9.19 0.14 -20.15
CA TYR A 160 10.07 -0.07 -19.00
C TYR A 160 11.53 0.02 -19.40
N GLU A 161 12.38 0.29 -18.41
CA GLU A 161 13.83 0.27 -18.50
C GLU A 161 14.41 -0.52 -17.32
N ILE A 162 15.29 -1.49 -17.59
CA ILE A 162 16.08 -2.17 -16.57
C ILE A 162 17.38 -1.40 -16.39
N LEU A 163 17.64 -0.90 -15.17
CA LEU A 163 18.76 0.02 -14.91
C LEU A 163 20.13 -0.67 -15.00
N LYS A 164 20.22 -1.92 -14.55
CA LYS A 164 21.43 -2.76 -14.63
C LYS A 164 21.05 -4.12 -15.18
N PRO A 165 20.90 -4.24 -16.51
CA PRO A 165 20.52 -5.50 -17.14
C PRO A 165 21.58 -6.58 -16.88
N SER A 166 21.12 -7.80 -16.67
CA SER A 166 21.96 -8.97 -16.54
C SER A 166 21.49 -10.05 -17.51
N GLY A 167 22.43 -10.66 -18.22
CA GLY A 167 22.16 -11.70 -19.23
C GLY A 167 23.44 -12.06 -19.97
N ILE A 168 23.38 -13.17 -20.71
CA ILE A 168 24.44 -13.57 -21.64
C ILE A 168 24.07 -13.00 -23.00
N ILE A 169 24.92 -12.15 -23.56
CA ILE A 169 24.81 -11.68 -24.95
C ILE A 169 25.65 -12.66 -25.78
N GLU A 170 24.99 -13.48 -26.60
CA GLU A 170 25.68 -14.22 -27.67
C GLU A 170 26.03 -13.18 -28.76
N VAL A 171 27.32 -12.94 -28.94
CA VAL A 171 27.81 -12.12 -30.06
C VAL A 171 28.17 -13.11 -31.17
N ASP A 172 27.35 -13.15 -32.24
CA ASP A 172 27.73 -13.84 -33.47
C ASP A 172 28.93 -13.09 -34.08
N GLU A 173 30.12 -13.64 -33.95
CA GLU A 173 31.30 -13.19 -34.70
C GLU A 173 31.13 -13.64 -36.16
N ASN A 174 30.79 -12.68 -37.05
CA ASN A 174 30.85 -12.85 -38.50
C ASN A 174 32.29 -12.69 -39.01
#